data_e00cbb0c4f7d8d6a351a357cd3aa6965
#
_entry.id   e00cbb0c4f7d8d6a351a357cd3aa6965
#
_cell.length_a   1.000
_cell.length_b   1.000
_cell.length_c   1.000
_cell.angle_alpha   90.00
_cell.angle_beta   90.00
_cell.angle_gamma   90.00
#
_symmetry.space_group_name_H-M   'P 1'
#
loop_
_entity.id
_entity.type
_entity.pdbx_description
1 polymer ?
#
loop_
_entity_poly.entity_id
_entity_poly.type
_entity_poly.pdbx_seq_one_letter_code
_entity_poly.pdbx_strand_id
1 'polypeptide(L)'
;MKKWYKSHQKPALIGTITILLLLIGYLAGRIYFNDKFLKGTVINDCSVETLSLKQANQKLEKQVSSKSLTLVFNDGQSEVLQANQLGISYNEKNSLQKVLDQQNKWLWFTGFFSQNKQTLTDLINVNDESLSQGIQSLEHAQADKQVDPTDAYLQYQDKQFSIVKETLGSKFNN
;
A
#
# COMPACT_ATOMS: atom_id res chain seq x y z
N MET A 1 22.75 -51.62 39.06
CA MET A 1 22.77 -51.05 37.72
C MET A 1 21.45 -51.17 36.95
N LYS A 2 20.76 -52.33 36.92
CA LYS A 2 19.49 -52.51 36.14
C LYS A 2 18.28 -51.62 36.58
N LYS A 3 18.14 -51.24 37.87
CA LYS A 3 17.01 -50.43 38.37
C LYS A 3 17.11 -48.95 37.94
N TRP A 4 18.33 -48.38 37.83
CA TRP A 4 18.55 -47.00 37.41
C TRP A 4 18.18 -46.81 35.94
N TYR A 5 18.48 -47.77 35.08
CA TYR A 5 18.19 -47.76 33.61
C TYR A 5 16.65 -47.70 33.38
N LYS A 6 15.85 -48.51 34.08
CA LYS A 6 14.37 -48.50 33.93
C LYS A 6 13.68 -47.23 34.38
N SER A 7 14.24 -46.52 35.34
CA SER A 7 13.66 -45.27 35.87
C SER A 7 13.78 -44.11 34.88
N HIS A 8 14.79 -44.07 34.01
CA HIS A 8 15.07 -42.97 33.07
C HIS A 8 14.56 -43.24 31.67
N GLN A 9 14.05 -44.43 31.36
CA GLN A 9 13.52 -44.74 30.00
C GLN A 9 12.24 -43.97 29.69
N LYS A 10 11.33 -43.79 30.62
CA LYS A 10 10.07 -43.05 30.40
C LYS A 10 10.29 -41.57 30.09
N PRO A 11 11.07 -40.78 30.88
CA PRO A 11 11.36 -39.39 30.52
C PRO A 11 12.16 -39.25 29.24
N ALA A 12 13.09 -40.16 28.97
CA ALA A 12 13.84 -40.17 27.70
C ALA A 12 12.93 -40.41 26.49
N LEU A 13 11.99 -41.36 26.58
CA LEU A 13 11.01 -41.62 25.52
C LEU A 13 10.09 -40.43 25.30
N ILE A 14 9.59 -39.81 26.36
CA ILE A 14 8.76 -38.58 26.26
C ILE A 14 9.55 -37.48 25.58
N GLY A 15 10.81 -37.22 25.95
CA GLY A 15 11.67 -36.22 25.32
C GLY A 15 11.87 -36.49 23.84
N THR A 16 12.13 -37.74 23.47
CA THR A 16 12.29 -38.12 22.05
C THR A 16 11.03 -37.90 21.23
N ILE A 17 9.86 -38.25 21.75
CA ILE A 17 8.56 -38.03 21.10
C ILE A 17 8.31 -36.53 20.94
N THR A 18 8.58 -35.72 21.96
CA THR A 18 8.41 -34.26 21.90
C THR A 18 9.30 -33.63 20.81
N ILE A 19 10.57 -34.03 20.73
CA ILE A 19 11.49 -33.54 19.70
C ILE A 19 10.99 -33.96 18.30
N LEU A 20 10.52 -35.18 18.15
CA LEU A 20 9.98 -35.66 16.87
C LEU A 20 8.74 -34.86 16.44
N LEU A 21 7.82 -34.57 17.35
CA LEU A 21 6.64 -33.75 17.08
C LEU A 21 7.01 -32.32 16.69
N LEU A 22 7.99 -31.71 17.37
CA LEU A 22 8.50 -30.39 17.02
C LEU A 22 9.14 -30.38 15.63
N LEU A 23 9.90 -31.42 15.27
CA LEU A 23 10.51 -31.57 13.96
C LEU A 23 9.43 -31.70 12.86
N ILE A 24 8.40 -32.52 13.09
CA ILE A 24 7.29 -32.68 12.16
C ILE A 24 6.57 -31.33 11.97
N GLY A 25 6.25 -30.62 13.05
CA GLY A 25 5.63 -29.30 12.99
C GLY A 25 6.48 -28.28 12.23
N TYR A 26 7.81 -28.30 12.46
CA TYR A 26 8.75 -27.43 11.75
C TYR A 26 8.78 -27.72 10.24
N LEU A 27 8.84 -28.99 9.84
CA LEU A 27 8.83 -29.39 8.43
C LEU A 27 7.47 -29.08 7.77
N ALA A 28 6.37 -29.28 8.48
CA ALA A 28 5.04 -28.93 7.98
C ALA A 28 4.92 -27.42 7.71
N GLY A 29 5.44 -26.58 8.61
CA GLY A 29 5.52 -25.15 8.39
C GLY A 29 6.37 -24.77 7.17
N ARG A 30 7.53 -25.41 7.00
CA ARG A 30 8.40 -25.23 5.82
C ARG A 30 7.66 -25.54 4.50
N ILE A 31 6.87 -26.63 4.49
CA ILE A 31 6.07 -27.05 3.32
C ILE A 31 4.92 -26.06 3.08
N TYR A 32 4.22 -25.64 4.15
CA TYR A 32 3.10 -24.70 4.06
C TYR A 32 3.50 -23.35 3.43
N PHE A 33 4.69 -22.84 3.76
CA PHE A 33 5.20 -21.58 3.23
C PHE A 33 6.00 -21.72 1.94
N ASN A 34 5.99 -22.88 1.28
CA ASN A 34 6.79 -23.09 0.08
C ASN A 34 6.41 -22.12 -1.06
N ASP A 35 5.11 -21.90 -1.26
CA ASP A 35 4.51 -21.07 -2.30
C ASP A 35 3.74 -19.86 -1.76
N LYS A 36 4.00 -19.50 -0.48
CA LYS A 36 3.33 -18.41 0.20
C LYS A 36 4.32 -17.43 0.81
N PHE A 37 3.89 -16.20 0.93
CA PHE A 37 4.62 -15.18 1.68
C PHE A 37 4.69 -15.54 3.16
N LEU A 38 5.87 -15.38 3.75
CA LEU A 38 6.07 -15.62 5.17
C LEU A 38 5.24 -14.66 6.02
N LYS A 39 4.95 -15.08 7.24
CA LYS A 39 4.33 -14.25 8.27
C LYS A 39 5.11 -12.93 8.41
N GLY A 40 4.41 -11.82 8.66
CA GLY A 40 5.03 -10.50 8.81
C GLY A 40 5.49 -9.83 7.50
N THR A 41 5.24 -10.43 6.31
CA THR A 41 5.58 -9.79 5.03
C THR A 41 4.58 -8.69 4.69
N VAL A 42 5.11 -7.47 4.47
CA VAL A 42 4.34 -6.28 4.11
C VAL A 42 4.96 -5.68 2.86
N ILE A 43 4.16 -5.42 1.82
CA ILE A 43 4.58 -4.83 0.55
C ILE A 43 3.72 -3.59 0.29
N ASN A 44 4.35 -2.43 0.07
CA ASN A 44 3.68 -1.15 -0.13
C ASN A 44 2.58 -0.90 0.92
N ASP A 45 2.92 -1.12 2.20
CA ASP A 45 2.02 -1.03 3.36
C ASP A 45 0.84 -2.02 3.34
N CYS A 46 0.82 -2.97 2.41
CA CYS A 46 -0.14 -4.06 2.34
C CYS A 46 0.44 -5.33 2.96
N SER A 47 -0.20 -5.88 3.99
CA SER A 47 0.18 -7.19 4.50
C SER A 47 -0.21 -8.28 3.50
N VAL A 48 0.80 -9.02 3.03
CA VAL A 48 0.64 -10.17 2.12
C VAL A 48 0.98 -11.49 2.80
N GLU A 49 1.14 -11.48 4.11
CA GLU A 49 1.47 -12.67 4.90
C GLU A 49 0.52 -13.84 4.62
N THR A 50 1.07 -15.04 4.53
CA THR A 50 0.35 -16.29 4.27
C THR A 50 -0.38 -16.40 2.94
N LEU A 51 -0.34 -15.36 2.11
CA LEU A 51 -0.96 -15.36 0.79
C LEU A 51 -0.06 -16.04 -0.24
N SER A 52 -0.66 -16.68 -1.22
CA SER A 52 0.04 -17.10 -2.44
C SER A 52 0.33 -15.87 -3.32
N LEU A 53 1.21 -16.01 -4.30
CA LEU A 53 1.52 -14.93 -5.26
C LEU A 53 0.26 -14.36 -5.90
N LYS A 54 -0.64 -15.22 -6.37
CA LYS A 54 -1.91 -14.80 -6.99
C LYS A 54 -2.79 -13.99 -6.03
N GLN A 55 -2.93 -14.45 -4.79
CA GLN A 55 -3.72 -13.75 -3.78
C GLN A 55 -3.10 -12.41 -3.39
N ALA A 56 -1.77 -12.35 -3.31
CA ALA A 56 -1.04 -11.12 -3.03
C ALA A 56 -1.21 -10.10 -4.16
N ASN A 57 -1.09 -10.53 -5.44
CA ASN A 57 -1.36 -9.68 -6.60
C ASN A 57 -2.78 -9.10 -6.56
N GLN A 58 -3.79 -9.94 -6.36
CA GLN A 58 -5.19 -9.51 -6.27
C GLN A 58 -5.43 -8.51 -5.12
N LYS A 59 -4.76 -8.72 -3.98
CA LYS A 59 -4.89 -7.82 -2.83
C LYS A 59 -4.24 -6.46 -3.09
N LEU A 60 -3.05 -6.45 -3.69
CA LEU A 60 -2.33 -5.24 -4.07
C LEU A 60 -3.07 -4.47 -5.17
N GLU A 61 -3.61 -5.16 -6.17
CA GLU A 61 -4.44 -4.58 -7.22
C GLU A 61 -5.66 -3.85 -6.64
N LYS A 62 -6.39 -4.51 -5.72
CA LYS A 62 -7.52 -3.88 -5.02
C LYS A 62 -7.09 -2.66 -4.21
N GLN A 63 -5.95 -2.72 -3.54
CA GLN A 63 -5.42 -1.59 -2.79
C GLN A 63 -5.06 -0.41 -3.69
N VAL A 64 -4.43 -0.66 -4.85
CA VAL A 64 -4.11 0.38 -5.84
C VAL A 64 -5.40 0.99 -6.41
N SER A 65 -6.36 0.15 -6.82
CA SER A 65 -7.61 0.60 -7.43
C SER A 65 -8.52 1.37 -6.46
N SER A 66 -8.37 1.14 -5.15
CA SER A 66 -9.14 1.87 -4.12
C SER A 66 -8.52 3.22 -3.71
N LYS A 67 -7.36 3.58 -4.27
CA LYS A 67 -6.75 4.88 -4.00
C LYS A 67 -7.55 6.00 -4.64
N SER A 68 -7.63 7.12 -3.93
CA SER A 68 -8.24 8.34 -4.42
C SER A 68 -7.42 9.55 -3.96
N LEU A 69 -7.50 10.61 -4.72
CA LEU A 69 -6.93 11.91 -4.40
C LEU A 69 -8.07 12.89 -4.15
N THR A 70 -8.09 13.52 -3.00
CA THR A 70 -9.01 14.62 -2.70
C THR A 70 -8.27 15.93 -2.94
N LEU A 71 -8.78 16.73 -3.85
CA LEU A 71 -8.31 18.08 -4.15
C LEU A 71 -9.20 19.07 -3.37
N VAL A 72 -8.57 19.97 -2.63
CA VAL A 72 -9.27 21.03 -1.90
C VAL A 72 -8.94 22.35 -2.56
N PHE A 73 -9.98 23.10 -2.92
CA PHE A 73 -9.86 24.37 -3.65
C PHE A 73 -9.94 25.57 -2.69
N ASN A 74 -9.54 26.73 -3.17
CA ASN A 74 -9.49 27.98 -2.38
C ASN A 74 -10.86 28.47 -1.89
N ASP A 75 -11.94 28.04 -2.53
CA ASP A 75 -13.33 28.31 -2.12
C ASP A 75 -13.84 27.38 -1.01
N GLY A 76 -13.00 26.44 -0.56
CA GLY A 76 -13.33 25.44 0.46
C GLY A 76 -14.05 24.21 -0.07
N GLN A 77 -14.32 24.14 -1.38
CA GLN A 77 -14.89 22.93 -1.99
C GLN A 77 -13.82 21.87 -2.20
N SER A 78 -14.24 20.64 -2.39
CA SER A 78 -13.32 19.53 -2.66
C SER A 78 -13.89 18.59 -3.71
N GLU A 79 -13.00 18.10 -4.58
CA GLU A 79 -13.32 17.07 -5.58
C GLU A 79 -12.42 15.84 -5.38
N VAL A 80 -12.92 14.68 -5.75
CA VAL A 80 -12.22 13.41 -5.55
C VAL A 80 -11.99 12.74 -6.89
N LEU A 81 -10.72 12.46 -7.21
CA LEU A 81 -10.33 11.63 -8.35
C LEU A 81 -9.98 10.23 -7.86
N GLN A 82 -10.57 9.23 -8.49
CA GLN A 82 -10.26 7.82 -8.25
C GLN A 82 -8.98 7.41 -8.98
N ALA A 83 -8.36 6.30 -8.57
CA ALA A 83 -7.11 5.81 -9.14
C ALA A 83 -7.14 5.69 -10.67
N ASN A 84 -8.24 5.20 -11.25
CA ASN A 84 -8.40 5.09 -12.69
C ASN A 84 -8.43 6.45 -13.41
N GLN A 85 -9.05 7.47 -12.79
CA GLN A 85 -9.07 8.85 -13.31
C GLN A 85 -7.69 9.52 -13.19
N LEU A 86 -6.89 9.11 -12.19
CA LEU A 86 -5.50 9.53 -12.03
C LEU A 86 -4.53 8.79 -12.97
N GLY A 87 -5.04 7.91 -13.84
CA GLY A 87 -4.20 7.06 -14.69
C GLY A 87 -3.40 6.01 -13.94
N ILE A 88 -3.71 5.78 -12.66
CA ILE A 88 -3.00 4.84 -11.80
C ILE A 88 -3.61 3.45 -11.99
N SER A 89 -2.75 2.49 -12.33
CA SER A 89 -3.13 1.09 -12.48
C SER A 89 -2.11 0.17 -11.81
N TYR A 90 -2.57 -0.99 -11.37
CA TYR A 90 -1.69 -2.05 -10.89
C TYR A 90 -0.99 -2.72 -12.06
N ASN A 91 0.30 -3.00 -11.89
CA ASN A 91 1.13 -3.67 -12.88
C ASN A 91 1.71 -4.95 -12.26
N GLU A 92 1.18 -6.09 -12.69
CA GLU A 92 1.69 -7.39 -12.25
C GLU A 92 3.06 -7.64 -12.88
N LYS A 93 4.12 -7.45 -12.11
CA LYS A 93 5.52 -7.71 -12.53
C LYS A 93 6.16 -8.81 -11.70
N ASN A 94 7.29 -9.31 -12.22
CA ASN A 94 8.08 -10.35 -11.58
C ASN A 94 8.75 -9.93 -10.26
N SER A 95 8.69 -8.66 -9.87
CA SER A 95 9.24 -8.16 -8.61
C SER A 95 8.60 -8.83 -7.39
N LEU A 96 7.28 -9.01 -7.41
CA LEU A 96 6.57 -9.69 -6.33
C LEU A 96 6.97 -11.18 -6.24
N GLN A 97 7.14 -11.85 -7.40
CA GLN A 97 7.67 -13.21 -7.45
C GLN A 97 9.09 -13.25 -6.88
N LYS A 98 9.96 -12.32 -7.24
CA LYS A 98 11.33 -12.24 -6.69
C LYS A 98 11.34 -12.13 -5.18
N VAL A 99 10.47 -11.30 -4.60
CA VAL A 99 10.32 -11.21 -3.14
C VAL A 99 9.93 -12.55 -2.54
N LEU A 100 8.98 -13.26 -3.14
CA LEU A 100 8.55 -14.59 -2.69
C LEU A 100 9.70 -15.60 -2.73
N ASP A 101 10.49 -15.58 -3.81
CA ASP A 101 11.61 -16.52 -4.04
C ASP A 101 12.80 -16.24 -3.11
N GLN A 102 13.04 -14.98 -2.78
CA GLN A 102 14.14 -14.56 -1.89
C GLN A 102 13.86 -14.86 -0.41
N GLN A 103 12.64 -15.18 -0.04
CA GLN A 103 12.31 -15.51 1.34
C GLN A 103 12.95 -16.83 1.78
N ASN A 104 13.66 -16.81 2.91
CA ASN A 104 14.21 -18.04 3.48
C ASN A 104 13.11 -18.85 4.18
N LYS A 105 12.57 -19.84 3.48
CA LYS A 105 11.47 -20.69 3.97
C LYS A 105 11.85 -21.55 5.19
N TRP A 106 13.15 -21.74 5.47
CA TRP A 106 13.60 -22.42 6.68
C TRP A 106 13.44 -21.57 7.94
N LEU A 107 13.38 -20.25 7.77
CA LEU A 107 13.17 -19.32 8.87
C LEU A 107 11.71 -18.84 8.96
N TRP A 108 10.75 -19.64 8.49
CA TRP A 108 9.34 -19.26 8.43
C TRP A 108 8.78 -18.78 9.78
N PHE A 109 9.28 -19.32 10.88
CA PHE A 109 8.84 -18.97 12.24
C PHE A 109 9.29 -17.58 12.69
N THR A 110 10.34 -17.00 12.08
CA THR A 110 10.84 -15.66 12.48
C THR A 110 9.83 -14.55 12.19
N GLY A 111 8.99 -14.74 11.17
CA GLY A 111 7.94 -13.79 10.82
C GLY A 111 6.85 -13.61 11.89
N PHE A 112 6.78 -14.48 12.90
CA PHE A 112 5.90 -14.26 14.05
C PHE A 112 6.43 -13.21 15.03
N PHE A 113 7.70 -12.85 14.93
CA PHE A 113 8.40 -11.94 15.85
C PHE A 113 8.87 -10.65 15.19
N SER A 114 8.90 -10.61 13.85
CA SER A 114 9.38 -9.45 13.10
C SER A 114 8.58 -9.24 11.82
N GLN A 115 8.46 -7.98 11.40
CA GLN A 115 7.90 -7.62 10.10
C GLN A 115 9.01 -7.46 9.06
N ASN A 116 8.76 -7.94 7.85
CA ASN A 116 9.59 -7.69 6.67
C ASN A 116 8.82 -6.75 5.75
N LYS A 117 9.16 -5.44 5.81
CA LYS A 117 8.55 -4.41 4.96
C LYS A 117 9.40 -4.19 3.72
N GLN A 118 8.74 -4.17 2.57
CA GLN A 118 9.37 -3.89 1.29
C GLN A 118 8.52 -2.90 0.49
N THR A 119 9.19 -2.03 -0.25
CA THR A 119 8.56 -1.09 -1.17
C THR A 119 8.94 -1.47 -2.60
N LEU A 120 7.95 -1.75 -3.42
CA LEU A 120 8.08 -2.09 -4.84
C LEU A 120 7.40 -0.98 -5.66
N THR A 121 8.20 -0.17 -6.34
CA THR A 121 7.71 0.96 -7.14
C THR A 121 7.19 0.56 -8.51
N ASP A 122 7.63 -0.59 -9.02
CA ASP A 122 7.29 -1.10 -10.33
C ASP A 122 5.93 -1.83 -10.40
N LEU A 123 5.24 -1.97 -9.27
CA LEU A 123 3.86 -2.50 -9.19
C LEU A 123 2.79 -1.48 -9.56
N ILE A 124 3.17 -0.23 -9.78
CA ILE A 124 2.26 0.85 -10.15
C ILE A 124 2.69 1.39 -11.51
N ASN A 125 1.72 1.53 -12.39
CA ASN A 125 1.87 2.21 -13.66
C ASN A 125 1.03 3.49 -13.65
N VAL A 126 1.57 4.58 -14.17
CA VAL A 126 0.87 5.85 -14.33
C VAL A 126 0.75 6.15 -15.82
N ASN A 127 -0.46 6.48 -16.27
CA ASN A 127 -0.73 6.91 -17.63
C ASN A 127 -1.01 8.41 -17.64
N ASP A 128 -0.10 9.19 -18.23
CA ASP A 128 -0.17 10.66 -18.24
C ASP A 128 -1.37 11.21 -19.01
N GLU A 129 -1.81 10.51 -20.05
CA GLU A 129 -2.99 10.91 -20.82
C GLU A 129 -4.26 10.76 -19.98
N SER A 130 -4.43 9.63 -19.30
CA SER A 130 -5.56 9.41 -18.38
C SER A 130 -5.55 10.39 -17.22
N LEU A 131 -4.37 10.71 -16.68
CA LEU A 131 -4.20 11.72 -15.63
C LEU A 131 -4.66 13.10 -16.13
N SER A 132 -4.23 13.51 -17.34
CA SER A 132 -4.63 14.78 -17.93
C SER A 132 -6.14 14.85 -18.16
N GLN A 133 -6.75 13.77 -18.66
CA GLN A 133 -8.21 13.67 -18.83
C GLN A 133 -8.92 13.73 -17.48
N GLY A 134 -8.41 13.06 -16.45
CA GLY A 134 -8.93 13.09 -15.10
C GLY A 134 -8.93 14.51 -14.52
N ILE A 135 -7.83 15.25 -14.67
CA ILE A 135 -7.74 16.65 -14.23
C ILE A 135 -8.74 17.52 -14.99
N GLN A 136 -8.84 17.36 -16.31
CA GLN A 136 -9.78 18.11 -17.13
C GLN A 136 -11.25 17.80 -16.80
N SER A 137 -11.54 16.65 -16.22
CA SER A 137 -12.91 16.27 -15.81
C SER A 137 -13.36 16.95 -14.49
N LEU A 138 -12.46 17.58 -13.76
CA LEU A 138 -12.80 18.33 -12.54
C LEU A 138 -13.72 19.50 -12.88
N GLU A 139 -14.70 19.76 -12.02
CA GLU A 139 -15.60 20.90 -12.19
C GLU A 139 -14.83 22.22 -12.14
N HIS A 140 -13.88 22.34 -11.21
CA HIS A 140 -13.02 23.51 -11.07
C HIS A 140 -12.01 23.71 -12.21
N ALA A 141 -11.75 22.68 -13.02
CA ALA A 141 -10.89 22.79 -14.21
C ALA A 141 -11.65 23.33 -15.43
N GLN A 142 -12.99 23.40 -15.39
CA GLN A 142 -13.78 23.93 -16.49
C GLN A 142 -13.50 25.44 -16.68
N ALA A 143 -13.37 25.87 -17.92
CA ALA A 143 -12.98 27.24 -18.25
C ALA A 143 -13.93 28.31 -17.73
N ASP A 144 -15.22 27.99 -17.64
CA ASP A 144 -16.28 28.89 -17.11
C ASP A 144 -16.28 28.98 -15.57
N LYS A 145 -15.58 28.10 -14.89
CA LYS A 145 -15.43 28.09 -13.43
C LYS A 145 -14.10 28.68 -12.95
N GLN A 146 -13.17 28.90 -13.88
CA GLN A 146 -11.87 29.47 -13.56
C GLN A 146 -11.95 30.97 -13.39
N VAL A 147 -11.36 31.47 -12.32
CA VAL A 147 -11.31 32.90 -11.97
C VAL A 147 -9.88 33.40 -12.17
N ASP A 148 -9.72 34.50 -12.87
CA ASP A 148 -8.44 35.20 -12.97
C ASP A 148 -8.07 35.85 -11.63
N PRO A 149 -6.82 35.81 -11.19
CA PRO A 149 -6.41 36.54 -9.99
C PRO A 149 -6.47 38.05 -10.27
N THR A 150 -6.93 38.78 -9.29
CA THR A 150 -6.88 40.27 -9.33
C THR A 150 -6.24 40.79 -8.07
N ASP A 151 -5.33 41.74 -8.22
CA ASP A 151 -4.67 42.38 -7.09
C ASP A 151 -5.63 43.32 -6.33
N ALA A 152 -5.37 43.52 -5.06
CA ALA A 152 -6.07 44.53 -4.30
C ALA A 152 -5.81 45.93 -4.87
N TYR A 153 -6.85 46.73 -4.99
CA TYR A 153 -6.73 48.11 -5.51
C TYR A 153 -7.55 49.09 -4.72
N LEU A 154 -7.15 50.37 -4.81
CA LEU A 154 -7.88 51.49 -4.22
C LEU A 154 -9.02 51.93 -5.16
N GLN A 155 -10.23 51.93 -4.64
CA GLN A 155 -11.41 52.46 -5.34
C GLN A 155 -11.83 53.77 -4.68
N TYR A 156 -12.10 54.79 -5.50
CA TYR A 156 -12.71 56.06 -5.04
C TYR A 156 -14.15 56.11 -5.49
N GLN A 157 -15.09 56.04 -4.55
CA GLN A 157 -16.51 56.10 -4.81
C GLN A 157 -17.19 56.91 -3.67
N ASP A 158 -18.21 57.68 -4.00
CA ASP A 158 -19.00 58.49 -3.02
C ASP A 158 -18.13 59.41 -2.13
N LYS A 159 -17.08 60.01 -2.71
CA LYS A 159 -16.10 60.88 -2.04
C LYS A 159 -15.29 60.17 -0.95
N GLN A 160 -15.21 58.85 -0.99
CA GLN A 160 -14.42 58.04 -0.06
C GLN A 160 -13.50 57.08 -0.80
N PHE A 161 -12.33 56.81 -0.20
CA PHE A 161 -11.43 55.74 -0.64
C PHE A 161 -11.77 54.46 0.08
N SER A 162 -11.90 53.38 -0.67
CA SER A 162 -12.03 52.04 -0.14
C SER A 162 -10.99 51.13 -0.79
N ILE A 163 -10.54 50.11 -0.06
CA ILE A 163 -9.68 49.06 -0.61
C ILE A 163 -10.59 47.94 -1.07
N VAL A 164 -10.55 47.66 -2.37
CA VAL A 164 -11.10 46.40 -2.91
C VAL A 164 -10.06 45.33 -2.70
N LYS A 165 -10.46 44.27 -2.01
CA LYS A 165 -9.56 43.15 -1.72
C LYS A 165 -9.18 42.37 -3.00
N GLU A 166 -8.01 41.73 -2.94
CA GLU A 166 -7.57 40.80 -3.96
C GLU A 166 -8.55 39.63 -4.14
N THR A 167 -8.64 39.13 -5.35
CA THR A 167 -9.31 37.85 -5.65
C THR A 167 -8.25 36.79 -5.95
N LEU A 168 -8.26 35.70 -5.17
CA LEU A 168 -7.40 34.56 -5.46
C LEU A 168 -7.88 33.90 -6.74
N GLY A 169 -6.96 33.74 -7.69
CA GLY A 169 -7.26 33.01 -8.93
C GLY A 169 -7.42 31.51 -8.70
N SER A 170 -8.19 30.86 -9.58
CA SER A 170 -8.36 29.41 -9.62
C SER A 170 -7.91 28.80 -10.96
N LYS A 171 -7.18 29.55 -11.78
CA LYS A 171 -6.67 29.06 -13.07
C LYS A 171 -5.66 27.95 -12.88
N PHE A 172 -5.86 26.86 -13.61
CA PHE A 172 -4.86 25.80 -13.78
C PHE A 172 -3.85 26.23 -14.83
N ASN A 173 -2.56 26.20 -14.51
CA ASN A 173 -1.49 26.33 -15.50
C ASN A 173 -1.27 24.97 -16.14
N ASN A 174 -1.57 24.84 -17.41
CA ASN A 174 -1.25 23.67 -18.24
C ASN A 174 0.24 23.61 -18.57
#